data_05f15f4e052d47b0e5193d0c43117ce6
#
_entry.id   05f15f4e052d47b0e5193d0c43117ce6
#
_cell.length_a   1.000
_cell.length_b   1.000
_cell.length_c   1.000
_cell.angle_alpha   90.00
_cell.angle_beta   90.00
_cell.angle_gamma   90.00
#
_symmetry.space_group_name_H-M   'P 1'
#
loop_
_entity.id
_entity.type
_entity.pdbx_description
1 polymer ?
#
loop_
_entity_poly.entity_id
_entity_poly.type
_entity_poly.pdbx_seq_one_letter_code
_entity_poly.pdbx_strand_id
1 'polypeptide(L)'
;MKLKFTTLLSLVAFFALSASAQTPQNEVNLNEMTFVRQSFVRNFYNSQKVMSQINMEGTDLFLKNSANIVIEHATTTPKLVQEGRTLHIGAEKEGASATLRVGAFHPYLCYDATFSDIDKNEAVGIVFYPNNGGKGDIVKTLYKDGKILSVLLNNGTEKILSEVETEKSKTISLRVQYTGMRFHVFRIYDNGVVKLLYSVAHDKRAIDSCIKDSFGLTVSLPKNGGVTLHKAQSLLTCGTGQADPQIVQNTDGTPLIRDGKLWICFTSRGFEQIRDSYQGVYSLDIDSYELKLEGALFFGKGDGIIYGFHATKVVYDDVNKEYLIMTTTHADTHILAYCSTKSDILHGMHFLECKELDFPHNYSRAKHKGTEDPDFFYDSEAKKWRLAYCAMKNKSWTTFLCESDNWNGPYEVIAESPKNNNTGLRITTVGGRRYVLSGGPGTTYYIYDYPTLRYEGTFQQQYANGGFRGWPTIVPVPYGNYERYLWITFDRGAQTGRYSYGTLYFYLGDKMWLKER
;
A
#
# COMPACT_ATOMS: atom_id res chain seq x y z
N MET A 1 39.09 40.78 -32.39
CA MET A 1 39.16 39.62 -31.49
C MET A 1 37.90 38.78 -31.73
N LYS A 2 38.01 37.71 -32.53
CA LYS A 2 36.85 36.89 -32.97
C LYS A 2 36.66 35.74 -32.00
N LEU A 3 35.53 35.73 -31.28
CA LEU A 3 35.14 34.62 -30.44
C LEU A 3 34.54 33.51 -31.30
N LYS A 4 35.17 32.34 -31.28
CA LYS A 4 34.64 31.14 -31.92
C LYS A 4 33.65 30.48 -30.95
N PHE A 5 32.39 30.40 -31.36
CA PHE A 5 31.39 29.56 -30.73
C PHE A 5 31.65 28.09 -31.12
N THR A 6 32.03 27.27 -30.18
CA THR A 6 32.13 25.83 -30.36
C THR A 6 30.79 25.24 -29.96
N THR A 7 30.04 24.78 -30.96
CA THR A 7 28.76 24.08 -30.78
C THR A 7 29.05 22.69 -30.23
N LEU A 8 28.67 22.43 -28.98
CA LEU A 8 28.70 21.10 -28.36
C LEU A 8 27.48 20.33 -28.87
N LEU A 9 27.70 19.46 -29.85
CA LEU A 9 26.68 18.46 -30.22
C LEU A 9 26.60 17.40 -29.12
N SER A 10 25.58 17.47 -28.27
CA SER A 10 25.23 16.39 -27.39
C SER A 10 24.62 15.23 -28.20
N LEU A 11 25.41 14.19 -28.36
CA LEU A 11 24.98 12.91 -28.90
C LEU A 11 24.03 12.26 -27.90
N VAL A 12 22.75 12.44 -28.08
CA VAL A 12 21.73 11.63 -27.37
C VAL A 12 21.76 10.26 -28.03
N ALA A 13 22.51 9.35 -27.43
CA ALA A 13 22.42 7.94 -27.79
C ALA A 13 21.03 7.43 -27.39
N PHE A 14 20.12 7.38 -28.33
CA PHE A 14 18.92 6.56 -28.22
C PHE A 14 19.40 5.11 -28.14
N PHE A 15 19.50 4.59 -26.93
CA PHE A 15 19.42 3.15 -26.73
C PHE A 15 17.99 2.75 -27.13
N ALA A 16 17.80 2.41 -28.37
CA ALA A 16 16.70 1.56 -28.78
C ALA A 16 16.90 0.25 -28.02
N LEU A 17 16.25 0.12 -26.85
CA LEU A 17 15.97 -1.19 -26.27
C LEU A 17 15.23 -1.94 -27.37
N SER A 18 15.92 -2.87 -28.02
CA SER A 18 15.31 -3.83 -28.92
C SER A 18 14.27 -4.58 -28.06
N ALA A 19 13.02 -4.16 -28.13
CA ALA A 19 11.93 -4.99 -27.73
C ALA A 19 12.12 -6.29 -28.51
N SER A 20 12.53 -7.38 -27.85
CA SER A 20 12.58 -8.67 -28.48
C SER A 20 11.18 -8.91 -29.04
N ALA A 21 11.08 -8.99 -30.36
CA ALA A 21 9.80 -9.16 -31.04
C ALA A 21 9.19 -10.46 -30.51
N GLN A 22 8.08 -10.34 -29.79
CA GLN A 22 7.33 -11.49 -29.29
C GLN A 22 6.86 -12.29 -30.51
N THR A 23 7.16 -13.56 -30.53
CA THR A 23 6.79 -14.46 -31.62
C THR A 23 5.48 -15.15 -31.27
N PRO A 24 4.40 -14.93 -32.06
CA PRO A 24 3.15 -15.66 -31.90
C PRO A 24 3.37 -17.16 -32.12
N GLN A 25 2.78 -17.98 -31.25
CA GLN A 25 2.89 -19.44 -31.31
C GLN A 25 1.55 -20.09 -31.03
N ASN A 26 1.30 -21.24 -31.64
CA ASN A 26 0.12 -22.05 -31.37
C ASN A 26 0.26 -22.88 -30.07
N GLU A 27 1.53 -23.17 -29.68
CA GLU A 27 1.85 -23.85 -28.44
C GLU A 27 2.84 -22.99 -27.65
N VAL A 28 2.52 -22.72 -26.41
CA VAL A 28 3.39 -21.97 -25.48
C VAL A 28 3.57 -22.77 -24.21
N ASN A 29 4.82 -23.08 -23.88
CA ASN A 29 5.19 -23.75 -22.65
C ASN A 29 5.95 -22.78 -21.74
N LEU A 30 5.56 -22.67 -20.49
CA LEU A 30 6.20 -21.79 -19.52
C LEU A 30 7.67 -22.13 -19.29
N ASN A 31 8.06 -23.40 -19.34
CA ASN A 31 9.45 -23.84 -19.17
C ASN A 31 10.39 -23.35 -20.28
N GLU A 32 9.83 -22.96 -21.43
CA GLU A 32 10.58 -22.49 -22.59
C GLU A 32 10.51 -20.97 -22.78
N MET A 33 9.81 -20.30 -21.87
CA MET A 33 9.58 -18.86 -21.96
C MET A 33 10.70 -18.08 -21.28
N THR A 34 11.19 -17.06 -21.97
CA THR A 34 12.11 -16.07 -21.41
C THR A 34 11.33 -14.80 -21.05
N PHE A 35 11.59 -14.27 -19.87
CA PHE A 35 10.97 -13.03 -19.42
C PHE A 35 11.93 -11.85 -19.54
N VAL A 36 11.53 -10.84 -20.29
CA VAL A 36 12.30 -9.62 -20.53
C VAL A 36 11.73 -8.47 -19.73
N ARG A 37 12.57 -7.83 -18.92
CA ARG A 37 12.15 -6.68 -18.10
C ARG A 37 11.73 -5.51 -18.98
N GLN A 38 10.51 -5.06 -18.80
CA GLN A 38 9.93 -3.92 -19.52
C GLN A 38 10.03 -2.64 -18.70
N SER A 39 9.73 -2.74 -17.39
CA SER A 39 9.70 -1.58 -16.51
C SER A 39 10.06 -1.99 -15.08
N PHE A 40 10.32 -0.99 -14.26
CA PHE A 40 10.43 -1.13 -12.83
C PHE A 40 9.94 0.15 -12.16
N VAL A 41 9.40 0.00 -10.95
CA VAL A 41 8.94 1.14 -10.16
C VAL A 41 9.31 0.94 -8.70
N ARG A 42 9.72 2.02 -8.05
CA ARG A 42 9.90 2.07 -6.63
C ARG A 42 9.10 3.23 -6.06
N ASN A 43 8.12 2.90 -5.25
CA ASN A 43 7.29 3.86 -4.54
C ASN A 43 7.73 3.94 -3.07
N PHE A 44 7.91 5.15 -2.58
CA PHE A 44 8.24 5.44 -1.19
C PHE A 44 7.52 6.70 -0.78
N TYR A 45 6.33 6.58 -0.20
CA TYR A 45 5.46 7.68 0.21
C TYR A 45 5.19 8.76 -0.86
N ASN A 46 5.58 8.52 -2.09
CA ASN A 46 5.40 9.44 -3.22
C ASN A 46 4.17 9.13 -4.07
N SER A 47 3.72 7.89 -4.10
CA SER A 47 2.45 7.50 -4.72
C SER A 47 1.34 7.69 -3.70
N GLN A 48 0.31 8.44 -4.06
CA GLN A 48 -0.70 8.83 -3.09
C GLN A 48 -2.08 8.99 -3.74
N LYS A 49 -3.11 8.64 -2.99
CA LYS A 49 -4.50 8.92 -3.32
C LYS A 49 -5.09 9.86 -2.27
N VAL A 50 -5.56 11.00 -2.71
CA VAL A 50 -6.25 11.95 -1.82
C VAL A 50 -7.59 11.35 -1.41
N MET A 51 -7.81 11.21 -0.11
CA MET A 51 -9.03 10.66 0.47
C MET A 51 -9.98 11.76 0.93
N SER A 52 -9.41 12.82 1.49
CA SER A 52 -10.14 14.04 1.79
C SER A 52 -9.22 15.24 1.66
N GLN A 53 -9.79 16.35 1.23
CA GLN A 53 -9.07 17.61 1.10
C GLN A 53 -10.00 18.73 1.55
N ILE A 54 -9.46 19.68 2.30
CA ILE A 54 -10.11 20.94 2.50
C ILE A 54 -9.98 21.69 1.19
N ASN A 55 -11.08 21.80 0.47
CA ASN A 55 -11.11 22.51 -0.79
C ASN A 55 -11.24 24.00 -0.51
N MET A 56 -10.18 24.73 -0.77
CA MET A 56 -10.17 26.19 -0.70
C MET A 56 -10.52 26.85 -2.04
N GLU A 57 -10.81 26.02 -3.06
CA GLU A 57 -11.37 26.48 -4.33
C GLU A 57 -12.89 26.63 -4.19
N GLY A 58 -13.35 27.80 -4.16
CA GLY A 58 -14.80 28.04 -4.08
C GLY A 58 -15.17 28.62 -2.76
N THR A 59 -15.18 29.77 -2.85
CA THR A 59 -15.39 30.94 -2.05
C THR A 59 -16.24 30.80 -0.79
N ASP A 60 -17.17 29.91 -0.73
CA ASP A 60 -18.18 29.92 0.31
C ASP A 60 -18.23 28.69 1.20
N LEU A 61 -17.62 27.59 0.76
CA LEU A 61 -17.67 26.29 1.47
C LEU A 61 -16.89 26.29 2.77
N PHE A 62 -15.79 27.04 2.83
CA PHE A 62 -14.93 27.06 4.01
C PHE A 62 -15.53 27.91 5.15
N LEU A 63 -16.11 29.04 4.82
CA LEU A 63 -16.69 29.96 5.81
C LEU A 63 -18.19 29.77 6.01
N LYS A 64 -18.94 29.33 5.00
CA LYS A 64 -20.39 29.07 5.10
C LYS A 64 -20.73 27.69 5.66
N ASN A 65 -19.91 26.68 5.47
CA ASN A 65 -20.03 25.40 6.16
C ASN A 65 -19.05 25.35 7.32
N SER A 66 -19.27 26.20 8.31
CA SER A 66 -18.55 26.14 9.60
C SER A 66 -18.61 24.76 10.29
N ALA A 67 -19.45 23.85 9.80
CA ALA A 67 -19.46 22.45 10.19
C ALA A 67 -18.17 21.69 9.83
N ASN A 68 -17.37 22.17 8.88
CA ASN A 68 -16.13 21.51 8.46
C ASN A 68 -14.89 22.02 9.22
N ILE A 69 -14.96 23.18 9.87
CA ILE A 69 -13.90 23.69 10.74
C ILE A 69 -14.51 24.07 12.07
N VAL A 70 -14.17 23.30 13.08
CA VAL A 70 -14.57 23.56 14.45
C VAL A 70 -13.36 24.12 15.19
N ILE A 71 -13.53 25.28 15.83
CA ILE A 71 -12.54 25.83 16.74
C ILE A 71 -12.68 25.06 18.06
N GLU A 72 -11.78 24.11 18.31
CA GLU A 72 -11.83 23.26 19.50
C GLU A 72 -11.29 23.99 20.74
N HIS A 73 -10.17 24.67 20.58
CA HIS A 73 -9.55 25.45 21.64
C HIS A 73 -9.00 26.74 21.07
N ALA A 74 -9.36 27.83 21.66
CA ALA A 74 -8.76 29.13 21.36
C ALA A 74 -8.64 29.94 22.63
N THR A 75 -7.50 30.57 22.85
CA THR A 75 -7.31 31.55 23.93
C THR A 75 -8.06 32.86 23.64
N THR A 76 -8.24 33.14 22.35
CA THR A 76 -9.10 34.18 21.80
C THR A 76 -9.69 33.69 20.48
N THR A 77 -10.83 34.22 20.07
CA THR A 77 -11.42 33.87 18.76
C THR A 77 -10.45 34.23 17.64
N PRO A 78 -9.95 33.26 16.84
CA PRO A 78 -9.09 33.55 15.72
C PRO A 78 -9.88 34.27 14.63
N LYS A 79 -9.22 35.17 13.91
CA LYS A 79 -9.78 35.79 12.71
C LYS A 79 -9.43 34.92 11.52
N LEU A 80 -10.44 34.34 10.88
CA LEU A 80 -10.28 33.50 9.69
C LEU A 80 -10.73 34.31 8.48
N VAL A 81 -9.82 34.49 7.51
CA VAL A 81 -10.11 35.18 6.25
C VAL A 81 -9.70 34.29 5.09
N GLN A 82 -10.65 33.97 4.24
CA GLN A 82 -10.37 33.21 3.02
C GLN A 82 -10.06 34.16 1.86
N GLU A 83 -8.93 33.97 1.21
CA GLU A 83 -8.53 34.71 0.01
C GLU A 83 -8.18 33.71 -1.10
N GLY A 84 -9.08 33.54 -2.06
CA GLY A 84 -8.92 32.58 -3.13
C GLY A 84 -8.77 31.14 -2.60
N ARG A 85 -7.59 30.55 -2.78
CA ARG A 85 -7.25 29.17 -2.35
C ARG A 85 -6.52 29.10 -1.01
N THR A 86 -6.46 30.18 -0.27
CA THR A 86 -5.74 30.25 1.00
C THR A 86 -6.65 30.67 2.13
N LEU A 87 -6.34 30.23 3.33
CA LEU A 87 -6.97 30.67 4.56
C LEU A 87 -5.96 31.40 5.43
N HIS A 88 -6.19 32.67 5.64
CA HIS A 88 -5.40 33.45 6.59
C HIS A 88 -5.98 33.31 8.01
N ILE A 89 -5.10 32.90 8.95
CA ILE A 89 -5.44 32.68 10.35
C ILE A 89 -4.72 33.74 11.18
N GLY A 90 -5.44 34.72 11.68
CA GLY A 90 -4.89 35.84 12.42
C GLY A 90 -5.36 35.91 13.87
N ALA A 91 -4.75 36.79 14.65
CA ALA A 91 -5.10 37.07 16.03
C ALA A 91 -5.04 38.57 16.35
N GLU A 92 -5.97 39.01 17.17
CA GLU A 92 -6.03 40.40 17.64
C GLU A 92 -5.34 40.61 19.00
N LYS A 93 -5.11 39.52 19.73
CA LYS A 93 -4.54 39.55 21.08
C LYS A 93 -3.22 38.79 21.15
N GLU A 94 -2.31 39.25 21.99
CA GLU A 94 -1.04 38.59 22.26
C GLU A 94 -1.24 37.21 22.87
N GLY A 95 -0.40 36.25 22.47
CA GLY A 95 -0.42 34.87 22.94
C GLY A 95 -1.66 34.08 22.48
N ALA A 96 -2.29 34.52 21.41
CA ALA A 96 -3.40 33.76 20.82
C ALA A 96 -2.94 32.39 20.34
N SER A 97 -3.75 31.38 20.60
CA SER A 97 -3.59 30.05 20.03
C SER A 97 -4.95 29.52 19.62
N ALA A 98 -4.98 28.77 18.55
CA ALA A 98 -6.18 28.12 18.08
C ALA A 98 -5.86 26.69 17.62
N THR A 99 -6.83 25.81 17.82
CA THR A 99 -6.82 24.45 17.33
C THR A 99 -8.11 24.24 16.56
N LEU A 100 -7.97 23.91 15.29
CA LEU A 100 -9.05 23.80 14.32
C LEU A 100 -9.21 22.33 13.94
N ARG A 101 -10.37 21.73 14.18
CA ARG A 101 -10.71 20.41 13.68
C ARG A 101 -11.08 20.51 12.20
N VAL A 102 -10.51 19.69 11.34
CA VAL A 102 -10.67 19.83 9.88
C VAL A 102 -11.08 18.55 9.16
N GLY A 103 -11.02 17.39 9.77
CA GLY A 103 -11.43 16.15 9.12
C GLY A 103 -11.40 14.92 10.01
N ALA A 104 -11.90 13.81 9.49
CA ALA A 104 -11.84 12.51 10.15
C ALA A 104 -10.42 11.98 10.21
N PHE A 105 -10.11 11.26 11.27
CA PHE A 105 -8.88 10.49 11.38
C PHE A 105 -9.10 9.05 10.92
N HIS A 106 -8.05 8.51 10.34
CA HIS A 106 -7.96 7.10 10.00
C HIS A 106 -6.53 6.61 10.21
N PRO A 107 -6.28 5.52 10.91
CA PRO A 107 -4.95 4.93 10.99
C PRO A 107 -4.44 4.55 9.60
N TYR A 108 -3.13 4.65 9.40
CA TYR A 108 -2.42 4.44 8.13
C TYR A 108 -2.54 5.57 7.09
N LEU A 109 -3.46 6.50 7.22
CA LEU A 109 -3.43 7.70 6.38
C LEU A 109 -2.29 8.63 6.79
N CYS A 110 -1.80 9.37 5.82
CA CYS A 110 -0.98 10.54 6.03
C CYS A 110 -1.83 11.81 6.03
N TYR A 111 -1.42 12.79 6.80
CA TYR A 111 -2.08 14.09 6.93
C TYR A 111 -1.08 15.17 6.59
N ASP A 112 -1.40 15.95 5.55
CA ASP A 112 -0.54 17.04 5.08
C ASP A 112 -1.13 18.38 5.47
N ALA A 113 -0.26 19.32 5.84
CA ALA A 113 -0.59 20.72 5.95
C ALA A 113 0.56 21.59 5.43
N THR A 114 0.23 22.65 4.70
CA THR A 114 1.18 23.63 4.17
C THR A 114 0.82 25.01 4.65
N PHE A 115 1.76 25.64 5.34
CA PHE A 115 1.61 26.99 5.89
C PHE A 115 2.67 27.92 5.32
N SER A 116 2.35 29.21 5.19
CA SER A 116 3.30 30.29 4.92
C SER A 116 3.10 31.47 5.87
N ASP A 117 3.91 32.51 5.68
CA ASP A 117 3.92 33.75 6.46
C ASP A 117 4.24 33.53 7.94
N ILE A 118 4.99 32.49 8.25
CA ILE A 118 5.34 32.07 9.60
C ILE A 118 6.48 32.93 10.12
N ASP A 119 6.24 33.68 11.20
CA ASP A 119 7.29 34.41 11.92
C ASP A 119 7.89 33.57 13.07
N LYS A 120 9.06 34.00 13.58
CA LYS A 120 9.81 33.27 14.61
C LYS A 120 9.06 32.98 15.91
N ASN A 121 8.06 33.80 16.22
CA ASN A 121 7.25 33.63 17.43
C ASN A 121 5.98 32.81 17.19
N GLU A 122 5.69 32.46 15.96
CA GLU A 122 4.52 31.68 15.57
C GLU A 122 4.87 30.19 15.56
N ALA A 123 3.87 29.37 15.88
CA ALA A 123 3.96 27.93 15.75
C ALA A 123 2.75 27.41 14.97
N VAL A 124 3.00 26.50 14.05
CA VAL A 124 1.96 25.88 13.22
C VAL A 124 2.14 24.38 13.19
N GLY A 125 1.05 23.64 13.01
CA GLY A 125 1.18 22.21 12.91
C GLY A 125 -0.11 21.44 12.74
N ILE A 126 0.04 20.11 12.87
CA ILE A 126 -1.03 19.13 12.75
C ILE A 126 -1.34 18.55 14.12
N VAL A 127 -2.60 18.33 14.42
CA VAL A 127 -3.07 17.78 15.69
C VAL A 127 -4.04 16.63 15.45
N PHE A 128 -3.93 15.59 16.29
CA PHE A 128 -4.85 14.48 16.35
C PHE A 128 -5.62 14.49 17.66
N TYR A 129 -6.94 14.41 17.57
CA TYR A 129 -7.86 14.44 18.70
C TYR A 129 -8.24 13.05 19.17
N PRO A 130 -8.49 12.86 20.47
CA PRO A 130 -8.94 11.58 20.98
C PRO A 130 -10.36 11.26 20.51
N ASN A 131 -10.61 9.97 20.41
CA ASN A 131 -11.94 9.42 20.27
C ASN A 131 -12.61 9.41 21.64
N ASN A 132 -13.61 9.69 22.09
CA ASN A 132 -14.27 9.68 23.42
C ASN A 132 -14.58 11.05 24.02
N GLY A 133 -15.17 11.97 23.22
CA GLY A 133 -15.70 13.22 23.76
C GLY A 133 -14.66 14.07 24.50
N GLY A 134 -13.41 14.05 24.02
CA GLY A 134 -12.33 14.87 24.58
C GLY A 134 -11.54 14.22 25.72
N LYS A 135 -11.84 12.99 26.10
CA LYS A 135 -11.05 12.23 27.08
C LYS A 135 -10.02 11.36 26.35
N GLY A 136 -8.75 11.67 26.50
CA GLY A 136 -7.65 10.91 25.93
C GLY A 136 -6.52 11.80 25.42
N ASP A 137 -5.54 11.15 24.85
CA ASP A 137 -4.30 11.80 24.44
C ASP A 137 -4.48 12.63 23.17
N ILE A 138 -4.02 13.87 23.18
CA ILE A 138 -3.87 14.73 22.02
C ILE A 138 -2.44 14.65 21.57
N VAL A 139 -2.19 14.36 20.29
CA VAL A 139 -0.85 14.38 19.69
C VAL A 139 -0.73 15.57 18.75
N LYS A 140 0.27 16.41 18.98
CA LYS A 140 0.55 17.60 18.16
C LYS A 140 1.94 17.49 17.54
N THR A 141 2.06 17.88 16.28
CA THR A 141 3.33 18.12 15.62
C THR A 141 3.41 19.59 15.23
N LEU A 142 4.37 20.30 15.77
CA LEU A 142 4.51 21.77 15.64
C LEU A 142 5.83 22.12 14.95
N TYR A 143 5.77 23.04 14.03
CA TYR A 143 6.94 23.75 13.54
C TYR A 143 7.01 25.14 14.18
N LYS A 144 8.19 25.52 14.70
CA LYS A 144 8.48 26.84 15.22
C LYS A 144 9.96 27.15 15.06
N ASP A 145 10.30 28.29 14.43
CA ASP A 145 11.66 28.84 14.31
C ASP A 145 12.74 27.82 13.96
N GLY A 146 12.49 26.98 12.96
CA GLY A 146 13.45 25.95 12.52
C GLY A 146 13.50 24.67 13.35
N LYS A 147 12.50 24.45 14.21
CA LYS A 147 12.34 23.21 14.98
C LYS A 147 11.01 22.55 14.67
N ILE A 148 11.01 21.23 14.57
CA ILE A 148 9.80 20.41 14.50
C ILE A 148 9.73 19.54 15.74
N LEU A 149 8.64 19.68 16.48
CA LEU A 149 8.42 19.08 17.79
C LEU A 149 7.11 18.28 17.78
N SER A 150 7.13 17.02 18.23
CA SER A 150 5.91 16.28 18.53
C SER A 150 5.70 16.13 20.02
N VAL A 151 4.49 16.43 20.44
CA VAL A 151 4.07 16.46 21.84
C VAL A 151 2.84 15.59 22.03
N LEU A 152 2.86 14.78 23.06
CA LEU A 152 1.70 14.08 23.60
C LEU A 152 1.18 14.89 24.79
N LEU A 153 -0.08 15.31 24.71
CA LEU A 153 -0.79 15.96 25.80
C LEU A 153 -1.77 14.97 26.41
N ASN A 154 -1.51 14.56 27.65
CA ASN A 154 -2.37 13.65 28.43
C ASN A 154 -2.82 14.37 29.71
N ASN A 155 -4.11 14.58 29.85
CA ASN A 155 -4.71 15.20 31.05
C ASN A 155 -4.00 16.51 31.49
N GLY A 156 -3.64 17.35 30.52
CA GLY A 156 -2.96 18.63 30.77
C GLY A 156 -1.43 18.52 30.97
N THR A 157 -0.87 17.32 30.97
CA THR A 157 0.58 17.08 31.06
C THR A 157 1.17 16.89 29.68
N GLU A 158 2.15 17.69 29.30
CA GLU A 158 2.86 17.57 28.04
C GLU A 158 4.07 16.65 28.17
N LYS A 159 4.21 15.75 27.21
CA LYS A 159 5.39 14.90 27.01
C LYS A 159 5.94 15.09 25.61
N ILE A 160 7.19 15.50 25.52
CA ILE A 160 7.88 15.56 24.23
C ILE A 160 8.12 14.12 23.74
N LEU A 161 7.60 13.81 22.56
CA LEU A 161 7.80 12.54 21.87
C LEU A 161 9.10 12.55 21.07
N SER A 162 9.34 13.65 20.34
CA SER A 162 10.56 13.86 19.57
C SER A 162 10.69 15.34 19.19
N GLU A 163 11.93 15.78 19.01
CA GLU A 163 12.28 17.10 18.50
C GLU A 163 13.41 16.95 17.47
N VAL A 164 13.36 17.74 16.42
CA VAL A 164 14.41 17.81 15.40
C VAL A 164 14.57 19.22 14.90
N GLU A 165 15.82 19.62 14.69
CA GLU A 165 16.13 20.87 14.01
C GLU A 165 15.95 20.69 12.50
N THR A 166 15.46 21.72 11.86
CA THR A 166 15.29 21.83 10.42
C THR A 166 15.66 23.23 9.98
N GLU A 167 15.69 23.46 8.70
CA GLU A 167 15.91 24.77 8.12
C GLU A 167 14.82 25.77 8.55
N LYS A 168 15.24 26.96 8.97
CA LYS A 168 14.33 28.06 9.26
C LYS A 168 13.67 28.53 7.98
N SER A 169 12.36 28.57 7.97
CA SER A 169 11.58 28.97 6.80
C SER A 169 10.29 29.67 7.24
N LYS A 170 9.87 30.62 6.43
CA LYS A 170 8.53 31.22 6.54
C LYS A 170 7.43 30.35 5.94
N THR A 171 7.82 29.28 5.24
CA THR A 171 6.91 28.31 4.64
C THR A 171 7.29 26.90 5.09
N ILE A 172 6.32 26.12 5.49
CA ILE A 172 6.52 24.73 5.90
C ILE A 172 5.40 23.85 5.36
N SER A 173 5.80 22.70 4.80
CA SER A 173 4.87 21.61 4.48
C SER A 173 5.22 20.40 5.32
N LEU A 174 4.30 20.00 6.16
CA LEU A 174 4.42 18.85 7.05
C LEU A 174 3.52 17.72 6.58
N ARG A 175 4.01 16.50 6.72
CA ARG A 175 3.24 15.28 6.64
C ARG A 175 3.39 14.50 7.92
N VAL A 176 2.28 14.05 8.47
CA VAL A 176 2.26 13.22 9.67
C VAL A 176 1.46 11.96 9.38
N GLN A 177 1.97 10.82 9.78
CA GLN A 177 1.26 9.55 9.72
C GLN A 177 1.22 8.91 11.10
N TYR A 178 0.06 8.41 11.47
CA TYR A 178 -0.15 7.68 12.70
C TYR A 178 -0.59 6.26 12.34
N THR A 179 0.31 5.30 12.51
CA THR A 179 -0.01 3.88 12.33
C THR A 179 -0.35 3.25 13.68
N GLY A 180 -0.80 2.00 13.68
CA GLY A 180 -1.03 1.28 14.94
C GLY A 180 0.18 1.16 15.86
N MET A 181 1.39 1.32 15.33
CA MET A 181 2.65 1.06 16.02
C MET A 181 3.56 2.27 16.11
N ARG A 182 3.41 3.24 15.23
CA ARG A 182 4.33 4.36 15.09
C ARG A 182 3.64 5.66 14.70
N PHE A 183 4.34 6.72 15.04
CA PHE A 183 4.05 8.08 14.64
C PHE A 183 5.23 8.58 13.80
N HIS A 184 4.95 8.92 12.54
CA HIS A 184 5.96 9.33 11.57
C HIS A 184 5.75 10.79 11.22
N VAL A 185 6.83 11.55 11.18
CA VAL A 185 6.82 12.96 10.76
C VAL A 185 7.77 13.17 9.61
N PHE A 186 7.25 13.79 8.56
CA PHE A 186 7.99 14.10 7.35
C PHE A 186 7.92 15.60 7.09
N ARG A 187 8.96 16.11 6.44
CA ARG A 187 8.92 17.41 5.75
C ARG A 187 8.75 17.18 4.26
N ILE A 188 7.88 17.96 3.65
CA ILE A 188 7.71 18.01 2.20
C ILE A 188 8.40 19.28 1.73
N TYR A 189 9.32 19.16 0.77
CA TYR A 189 10.05 20.26 0.18
C TYR A 189 9.36 20.73 -1.10
N ASP A 190 9.63 21.98 -1.53
CA ASP A 190 9.01 22.59 -2.72
C ASP A 190 9.29 21.80 -4.01
N ASN A 191 10.38 21.06 -4.06
CA ASN A 191 10.72 20.17 -5.18
C ASN A 191 9.98 18.81 -5.13
N GLY A 192 9.02 18.64 -4.21
CA GLY A 192 8.23 17.42 -4.04
C GLY A 192 8.92 16.30 -3.25
N VAL A 193 10.15 16.50 -2.78
CA VAL A 193 10.84 15.50 -1.97
C VAL A 193 10.15 15.39 -0.61
N VAL A 194 9.80 14.16 -0.22
CA VAL A 194 9.25 13.82 1.09
C VAL A 194 10.35 13.18 1.92
N LYS A 195 10.82 13.87 2.97
CA LYS A 195 11.89 13.41 3.84
C LYS A 195 11.33 13.02 5.21
N LEU A 196 11.56 11.77 5.63
CA LEU A 196 11.29 11.35 7.00
C LEU A 196 12.24 12.10 7.94
N LEU A 197 11.68 12.77 8.93
CA LEU A 197 12.42 13.47 9.97
C LEU A 197 12.66 12.57 11.18
N TYR A 198 11.59 11.96 11.66
CA TYR A 198 11.66 10.98 12.74
C TYR A 198 10.46 10.04 12.73
N SER A 199 10.64 8.93 13.43
CA SER A 199 9.61 7.92 13.67
C SER A 199 9.66 7.53 15.15
N VAL A 200 8.56 7.71 15.85
CA VAL A 200 8.43 7.40 17.27
C VAL A 200 7.60 6.12 17.42
N ALA A 201 8.14 5.14 18.14
CA ALA A 201 7.40 3.93 18.47
C ALA A 201 6.36 4.20 19.56
N HIS A 202 5.19 3.61 19.41
CA HIS A 202 4.19 3.55 20.47
C HIS A 202 4.25 2.20 21.21
N ASP A 203 3.66 2.17 22.40
CA ASP A 203 3.46 0.91 23.11
C ASP A 203 2.58 -0.02 22.25
N LYS A 204 2.78 -1.32 22.39
CA LYS A 204 2.03 -2.36 21.68
C LYS A 204 0.50 -2.26 21.83
N ARG A 205 0.03 -1.63 22.89
CA ARG A 205 -1.40 -1.34 23.13
C ARG A 205 -1.90 -0.10 22.40
N ALA A 206 -1.03 0.60 21.72
CA ALA A 206 -1.38 1.83 21.03
C ALA A 206 -2.26 1.61 19.80
N ILE A 207 -2.47 0.36 19.35
CA ILE A 207 -3.48 0.08 18.33
C ILE A 207 -4.85 0.51 18.84
N ASP A 208 -5.21 0.13 20.06
CA ASP A 208 -6.46 0.55 20.71
C ASP A 208 -6.48 2.04 21.02
N SER A 209 -5.33 2.62 21.36
CA SER A 209 -5.18 4.05 21.66
C SER A 209 -4.97 4.92 20.43
N CYS A 210 -4.71 4.32 19.28
CA CYS A 210 -4.55 5.03 18.00
C CYS A 210 -5.88 5.43 17.36
N ILE A 211 -6.99 4.97 17.88
CA ILE A 211 -8.30 5.39 17.40
C ILE A 211 -8.49 6.85 17.85
N LYS A 212 -8.17 7.74 16.93
CA LYS A 212 -8.47 9.16 17.06
C LYS A 212 -9.79 9.45 16.39
N ASP A 213 -10.46 10.50 16.82
CA ASP A 213 -11.73 10.90 16.23
C ASP A 213 -11.51 11.73 14.96
N SER A 214 -10.56 12.64 15.04
CA SER A 214 -10.32 13.59 13.96
C SER A 214 -8.90 14.12 13.97
N PHE A 215 -8.53 14.75 12.87
CA PHE A 215 -7.32 15.56 12.78
C PHE A 215 -7.66 17.04 12.59
N GLY A 216 -6.70 17.88 12.87
CA GLY A 216 -6.84 19.31 12.71
C GLY A 216 -5.51 20.02 12.59
N LEU A 217 -5.62 21.34 12.66
CA LEU A 217 -4.51 22.26 12.62
C LEU A 217 -4.39 22.94 13.96
N THR A 218 -3.17 23.21 14.38
CA THR A 218 -2.91 24.02 15.56
C THR A 218 -1.99 25.18 15.19
N VAL A 219 -2.32 26.35 15.67
CA VAL A 219 -1.55 27.58 15.46
C VAL A 219 -1.36 28.31 16.78
N SER A 220 -0.19 28.91 16.95
CA SER A 220 0.11 29.83 18.04
C SER A 220 0.62 31.12 17.42
N LEU A 221 -0.08 32.22 17.68
CA LEU A 221 0.09 33.49 16.97
C LEU A 221 0.51 34.62 17.95
N PRO A 222 1.43 35.49 17.56
CA PRO A 222 1.68 36.73 18.27
C PRO A 222 0.53 37.71 18.05
N LYS A 223 0.51 38.80 18.82
CA LYS A 223 -0.42 39.89 18.62
C LYS A 223 -0.27 40.50 17.22
N ASN A 224 -1.37 40.64 16.51
CA ASN A 224 -1.41 41.10 15.13
C ASN A 224 -0.59 40.25 14.15
N GLY A 225 -0.24 39.03 14.54
CA GLY A 225 0.34 38.05 13.66
C GLY A 225 -0.69 37.27 12.90
N GLY A 226 -0.22 36.46 11.97
CA GLY A 226 -1.09 35.59 11.18
C GLY A 226 -0.28 34.66 10.28
N VAL A 227 -0.82 33.50 10.06
CA VAL A 227 -0.25 32.50 9.14
C VAL A 227 -1.23 32.20 8.03
N THR A 228 -0.72 31.85 6.88
CA THR A 228 -1.53 31.46 5.73
C THR A 228 -1.49 29.95 5.55
N LEU A 229 -2.65 29.32 5.59
CA LEU A 229 -2.82 27.90 5.24
C LEU A 229 -3.12 27.79 3.75
N HIS A 230 -2.29 27.01 3.04
CA HIS A 230 -2.47 26.70 1.62
C HIS A 230 -3.15 25.37 1.37
N LYS A 231 -2.95 24.40 2.27
CA LYS A 231 -3.41 23.04 2.06
C LYS A 231 -3.55 22.31 3.40
N ALA A 232 -4.63 21.55 3.52
CA ALA A 232 -4.78 20.51 4.52
C ALA A 232 -5.53 19.33 3.90
N GLN A 233 -4.99 18.11 4.03
CA GLN A 233 -5.58 16.94 3.39
C GLN A 233 -5.21 15.65 4.11
N SER A 234 -6.02 14.62 3.95
CA SER A 234 -5.66 13.24 4.26
C SER A 234 -5.38 12.45 2.99
N LEU A 235 -4.39 11.59 3.05
CA LEU A 235 -3.84 10.88 1.91
C LEU A 235 -3.66 9.41 2.24
N LEU A 236 -4.05 8.55 1.31
CA LEU A 236 -3.55 7.19 1.28
C LEU A 236 -2.20 7.19 0.54
N THR A 237 -1.17 6.62 1.15
CA THR A 237 0.17 6.51 0.54
C THR A 237 0.57 5.06 0.35
N CYS A 238 1.44 4.81 -0.61
CA CYS A 238 1.96 3.47 -0.89
C CYS A 238 2.88 2.89 0.19
N GLY A 239 3.21 3.64 1.24
CA GLY A 239 4.14 3.22 2.28
C GLY A 239 5.60 3.20 1.83
N THR A 240 6.41 2.33 2.44
CA THR A 240 7.85 2.21 2.18
C THR A 240 8.18 1.24 1.05
N GLY A 241 7.25 0.40 0.66
CA GLY A 241 7.41 -0.57 -0.43
C GLY A 241 6.18 -1.46 -0.57
N GLN A 242 6.07 -2.08 -1.71
CA GLN A 242 4.98 -2.98 -2.06
C GLN A 242 5.50 -4.40 -2.16
N ALA A 243 4.80 -5.34 -1.57
CA ALA A 243 5.12 -6.76 -1.58
C ALA A 243 3.89 -7.59 -1.98
N ASP A 244 4.12 -8.87 -2.20
CA ASP A 244 3.09 -9.88 -2.32
C ASP A 244 2.05 -9.53 -3.41
N PRO A 245 2.47 -9.29 -4.69
CA PRO A 245 1.56 -8.93 -5.77
C PRO A 245 0.54 -10.04 -6.04
N GLN A 246 -0.72 -9.75 -5.75
CA GLN A 246 -1.86 -10.65 -6.00
C GLN A 246 -2.83 -10.01 -6.99
N ILE A 247 -3.05 -10.67 -8.11
CA ILE A 247 -4.00 -10.20 -9.11
C ILE A 247 -5.42 -10.34 -8.59
N VAL A 248 -6.21 -9.30 -8.74
CA VAL A 248 -7.68 -9.43 -8.66
C VAL A 248 -8.12 -10.21 -9.89
N GLN A 249 -8.88 -11.28 -9.70
CA GLN A 249 -9.28 -12.17 -10.77
C GLN A 249 -10.77 -12.50 -10.72
N ASN A 250 -11.29 -13.05 -11.81
CA ASN A 250 -12.60 -13.65 -11.86
C ASN A 250 -12.60 -15.04 -11.20
N THR A 251 -13.78 -15.62 -10.99
CA THR A 251 -13.91 -16.94 -10.36
C THR A 251 -13.15 -18.05 -11.08
N ASP A 252 -13.04 -17.98 -12.41
CA ASP A 252 -12.33 -18.97 -13.25
C ASP A 252 -10.79 -18.83 -13.23
N GLY A 253 -10.26 -17.85 -12.49
CA GLY A 253 -8.84 -17.56 -12.40
C GLY A 253 -8.31 -16.61 -13.46
N THR A 254 -9.12 -16.15 -14.39
CA THR A 254 -8.73 -15.11 -15.35
C THR A 254 -8.54 -13.75 -14.65
N PRO A 255 -7.60 -12.91 -15.09
CA PRO A 255 -7.40 -11.60 -14.48
C PRO A 255 -8.64 -10.70 -14.66
N LEU A 256 -8.98 -9.94 -13.63
CA LEU A 256 -9.99 -8.89 -13.73
C LEU A 256 -9.38 -7.69 -14.46
N ILE A 257 -9.87 -7.45 -15.67
CA ILE A 257 -9.50 -6.26 -16.46
C ILE A 257 -10.75 -5.37 -16.54
N ARG A 258 -10.64 -4.16 -16.00
CA ARG A 258 -11.67 -3.13 -16.09
C ARG A 258 -11.05 -1.85 -16.63
N ASP A 259 -11.74 -1.18 -17.54
CA ASP A 259 -11.29 0.04 -18.19
C ASP A 259 -9.87 -0.08 -18.81
N GLY A 260 -9.55 -1.25 -19.37
CA GLY A 260 -8.24 -1.56 -19.95
C GLY A 260 -7.11 -1.74 -18.94
N LYS A 261 -7.41 -1.78 -17.65
CA LYS A 261 -6.42 -1.89 -16.58
C LYS A 261 -6.52 -3.20 -15.83
N LEU A 262 -5.37 -3.74 -15.46
CA LEU A 262 -5.22 -4.88 -14.58
C LEU A 262 -5.30 -4.40 -13.12
N TRP A 263 -6.04 -5.11 -12.27
CA TRP A 263 -6.19 -4.79 -10.86
C TRP A 263 -5.36 -5.73 -10.00
N ILE A 264 -4.65 -5.14 -9.02
CA ILE A 264 -3.64 -5.85 -8.23
C ILE A 264 -3.75 -5.40 -6.77
N CYS A 265 -3.69 -6.34 -5.86
CA CYS A 265 -3.46 -6.08 -4.44
C CYS A 265 -1.98 -6.23 -4.12
N PHE A 266 -1.44 -5.29 -3.37
CA PHE A 266 -0.11 -5.37 -2.78
C PHE A 266 -0.18 -5.20 -1.29
N THR A 267 0.64 -5.92 -0.56
CA THR A 267 0.94 -5.57 0.83
C THR A 267 1.78 -4.29 0.84
N SER A 268 1.14 -3.16 1.10
CA SER A 268 1.80 -1.86 1.26
C SER A 268 2.44 -1.79 2.64
N ARG A 269 3.76 -1.84 2.68
CA ARG A 269 4.56 -1.94 3.92
C ARG A 269 4.82 -0.56 4.51
N GLY A 270 4.78 -0.47 5.84
CA GLY A 270 5.28 0.66 6.59
C GLY A 270 6.68 0.43 7.17
N PHE A 271 7.12 1.29 8.08
CA PHE A 271 8.45 1.21 8.69
C PHE A 271 8.61 0.03 9.65
N GLU A 272 7.53 -0.51 10.22
CA GLU A 272 7.53 -1.74 11.01
C GLU A 272 7.25 -2.98 10.15
N GLN A 273 7.45 -2.86 8.86
CA GLN A 273 7.26 -3.94 7.89
C GLN A 273 5.83 -4.52 7.92
N ILE A 274 5.68 -5.80 8.26
CA ILE A 274 4.40 -6.50 8.28
C ILE A 274 3.42 -5.91 9.30
N ARG A 275 3.91 -5.48 10.46
CA ARG A 275 3.05 -4.96 11.53
C ARG A 275 2.42 -3.62 11.20
N ASP A 276 3.03 -2.91 10.28
CA ASP A 276 2.68 -1.57 9.85
C ASP A 276 2.33 -1.58 8.36
N SER A 277 1.43 -2.48 7.98
CA SER A 277 1.02 -2.69 6.59
C SER A 277 -0.48 -2.68 6.42
N TYR A 278 -0.91 -2.39 5.22
CA TYR A 278 -2.28 -2.54 4.75
C TYR A 278 -2.28 -3.12 3.33
N GLN A 279 -3.44 -3.54 2.83
CA GLN A 279 -3.53 -4.03 1.46
C GLN A 279 -3.93 -2.89 0.54
N GLY A 280 -2.96 -2.39 -0.24
CA GLY A 280 -3.21 -1.39 -1.26
C GLY A 280 -3.82 -2.04 -2.50
N VAL A 281 -4.85 -1.42 -3.05
CA VAL A 281 -5.46 -1.82 -4.33
C VAL A 281 -4.98 -0.87 -5.41
N TYR A 282 -4.42 -1.44 -6.46
CA TYR A 282 -3.76 -0.68 -7.54
C TYR A 282 -4.35 -1.05 -8.88
N SER A 283 -4.43 -0.06 -9.77
CA SER A 283 -4.64 -0.26 -11.19
C SER A 283 -3.31 -0.19 -11.93
N LEU A 284 -3.09 -1.13 -12.85
CA LEU A 284 -1.92 -1.18 -13.72
C LEU A 284 -2.37 -1.06 -15.18
N ASP A 285 -1.89 -0.04 -15.85
CA ASP A 285 -1.99 0.04 -17.31
C ASP A 285 -1.00 -0.95 -17.93
N ILE A 286 -1.52 -1.91 -18.71
CA ILE A 286 -0.72 -3.05 -19.19
C ILE A 286 0.21 -2.71 -20.36
N ASP A 287 0.06 -1.54 -20.98
CA ASP A 287 0.90 -1.10 -22.09
C ASP A 287 1.97 -0.10 -21.64
N SER A 288 1.62 0.84 -20.78
CA SER A 288 2.55 1.84 -20.24
C SER A 288 3.25 1.42 -18.95
N TYR A 289 2.74 0.38 -18.27
CA TYR A 289 3.16 -0.04 -16.94
C TYR A 289 2.95 1.03 -15.85
N GLU A 290 2.05 1.97 -16.08
CA GLU A 290 1.69 2.96 -15.07
C GLU A 290 0.89 2.30 -13.97
N LEU A 291 1.43 2.35 -12.75
CA LEU A 291 0.83 1.78 -11.54
C LEU A 291 0.25 2.89 -10.66
N LYS A 292 -1.06 2.83 -10.37
CA LYS A 292 -1.75 3.82 -9.54
C LYS A 292 -2.37 3.17 -8.31
N LEU A 293 -2.18 3.78 -7.14
CA LEU A 293 -2.90 3.42 -5.92
C LEU A 293 -4.33 3.96 -6.02
N GLU A 294 -5.32 3.07 -5.97
CA GLU A 294 -6.74 3.41 -6.14
C GLU A 294 -7.56 3.20 -4.87
N GLY A 295 -7.13 2.30 -4.00
CA GLY A 295 -7.85 2.00 -2.78
C GLY A 295 -7.03 1.24 -1.75
N ALA A 296 -7.67 0.89 -0.64
CA ALA A 296 -7.06 0.13 0.44
C ALA A 296 -8.08 -0.79 1.13
N LEU A 297 -7.61 -1.96 1.52
CA LEU A 297 -8.33 -2.90 2.36
C LEU A 297 -7.66 -2.97 3.72
N PHE A 298 -8.46 -2.83 4.75
CA PHE A 298 -8.08 -2.93 6.14
C PHE A 298 -8.87 -4.06 6.79
N PHE A 299 -8.20 -4.88 7.57
CA PHE A 299 -8.78 -6.10 8.10
C PHE A 299 -8.88 -6.08 9.62
N GLY A 300 -10.03 -6.50 10.13
CA GLY A 300 -10.33 -6.76 11.53
C GLY A 300 -10.67 -8.22 11.79
N LYS A 301 -10.87 -8.55 13.07
CA LYS A 301 -11.30 -9.86 13.56
C LYS A 301 -12.58 -9.75 14.43
N GLY A 302 -13.32 -8.65 14.32
CA GLY A 302 -14.49 -8.36 15.13
C GLY A 302 -14.18 -7.81 16.52
N ASP A 303 -12.94 -7.44 16.80
CA ASP A 303 -12.47 -6.89 18.08
C ASP A 303 -12.24 -5.36 18.03
N GLY A 304 -12.57 -4.73 16.91
CA GLY A 304 -12.39 -3.28 16.70
C GLY A 304 -10.94 -2.88 16.39
N ILE A 305 -10.05 -3.85 16.19
CA ILE A 305 -8.63 -3.61 15.88
C ILE A 305 -8.38 -3.81 14.39
N ILE A 306 -7.58 -2.93 13.80
CA ILE A 306 -7.07 -3.09 12.43
C ILE A 306 -5.73 -3.80 12.48
N TYR A 307 -5.64 -4.90 11.75
CA TYR A 307 -4.43 -5.73 11.68
C TYR A 307 -3.69 -5.55 10.36
N GLY A 308 -2.37 -5.62 10.40
CA GLY A 308 -1.50 -5.61 9.22
C GLY A 308 -1.48 -6.96 8.50
N PHE A 309 -2.62 -7.45 8.01
CA PHE A 309 -2.68 -8.67 7.22
C PHE A 309 -1.95 -8.49 5.90
N HIS A 310 -1.51 -9.58 5.28
CA HIS A 310 -0.68 -9.54 4.09
C HIS A 310 -1.06 -10.61 3.06
N ALA A 311 -0.50 -10.49 1.85
CA ALA A 311 -0.71 -11.43 0.75
C ALA A 311 -2.19 -11.69 0.44
N THR A 312 -2.94 -10.61 0.25
CA THR A 312 -4.39 -10.71 0.05
C THR A 312 -4.75 -11.06 -1.38
N LYS A 313 -5.44 -12.17 -1.54
CA LYS A 313 -6.04 -12.60 -2.81
C LYS A 313 -7.50 -12.18 -2.87
N VAL A 314 -7.89 -11.61 -4.02
CA VAL A 314 -9.26 -11.18 -4.31
C VAL A 314 -9.77 -11.89 -5.56
N VAL A 315 -10.96 -12.46 -5.46
CA VAL A 315 -11.71 -13.07 -6.56
C VAL A 315 -13.07 -12.37 -6.69
N TYR A 316 -13.38 -11.90 -7.87
CA TYR A 316 -14.68 -11.30 -8.17
C TYR A 316 -15.65 -12.36 -8.67
N ASP A 317 -16.71 -12.57 -7.93
CA ASP A 317 -17.83 -13.42 -8.32
C ASP A 317 -18.84 -12.57 -9.11
N ASP A 318 -18.82 -12.74 -10.42
CA ASP A 318 -19.69 -11.99 -11.33
C ASP A 318 -21.16 -12.41 -11.20
N VAL A 319 -21.45 -13.63 -10.76
CA VAL A 319 -22.81 -14.13 -10.57
C VAL A 319 -23.47 -13.46 -9.37
N ASN A 320 -22.77 -13.45 -8.23
CA ASN A 320 -23.27 -12.88 -6.99
C ASN A 320 -22.94 -11.39 -6.81
N LYS A 321 -22.14 -10.81 -7.73
CA LYS A 321 -21.62 -9.44 -7.68
C LYS A 321 -20.92 -9.17 -6.35
N GLU A 322 -20.03 -10.07 -5.98
CA GLU A 322 -19.36 -10.07 -4.70
C GLU A 322 -17.86 -10.30 -4.86
N TYR A 323 -17.05 -9.64 -4.03
CA TYR A 323 -15.64 -9.89 -3.92
C TYR A 323 -15.40 -10.90 -2.81
N LEU A 324 -14.79 -12.02 -3.15
CA LEU A 324 -14.35 -13.08 -2.25
C LEU A 324 -12.88 -12.83 -1.93
N ILE A 325 -12.52 -12.82 -0.66
CA ILE A 325 -11.21 -12.35 -0.21
C ILE A 325 -10.60 -13.38 0.74
N MET A 326 -9.37 -13.79 0.46
CA MET A 326 -8.52 -14.53 1.39
C MET A 326 -7.24 -13.75 1.66
N THR A 327 -6.77 -13.79 2.89
CA THR A 327 -5.59 -13.05 3.33
C THR A 327 -4.83 -13.85 4.39
N THR A 328 -3.55 -13.54 4.58
CA THR A 328 -2.74 -14.10 5.64
C THR A 328 -2.84 -13.20 6.86
N THR A 329 -3.24 -13.73 8.00
CA THR A 329 -3.29 -12.96 9.24
C THR A 329 -1.87 -12.67 9.73
N HIS A 330 -1.71 -11.53 10.36
CA HIS A 330 -0.48 -11.20 11.06
C HIS A 330 -0.82 -10.44 12.33
N ALA A 331 -0.44 -10.98 13.44
CA ALA A 331 -0.37 -10.44 14.80
C ALA A 331 -0.01 -11.58 15.74
N ASP A 332 -1.01 -12.26 16.29
CA ASP A 332 -0.81 -13.39 17.21
C ASP A 332 -0.85 -14.74 16.48
N THR A 333 -1.43 -14.75 15.31
CA THR A 333 -1.56 -15.93 14.45
C THR A 333 -1.03 -15.63 13.05
N HIS A 334 -0.56 -16.67 12.38
CA HIS A 334 -0.09 -16.60 11.01
C HIS A 334 -0.82 -17.70 10.23
N ILE A 335 -2.06 -17.42 9.90
CA ILE A 335 -3.00 -18.36 9.30
C ILE A 335 -3.78 -17.69 8.17
N LEU A 336 -4.50 -18.46 7.39
CA LEU A 336 -5.41 -17.92 6.39
C LEU A 336 -6.73 -17.47 7.04
N ALA A 337 -7.20 -16.31 6.61
CA ALA A 337 -8.50 -15.77 6.95
C ALA A 337 -9.25 -15.36 5.69
N TYR A 338 -10.56 -15.26 5.78
CA TYR A 338 -11.42 -14.92 4.66
C TYR A 338 -12.51 -13.93 5.05
N CYS A 339 -12.97 -13.17 4.09
CA CYS A 339 -14.17 -12.34 4.16
C CYS A 339 -14.73 -12.12 2.76
N SER A 340 -15.93 -11.54 2.66
CA SER A 340 -16.50 -11.13 1.39
C SER A 340 -17.25 -9.82 1.50
N THR A 341 -17.45 -9.15 0.36
CA THR A 341 -18.20 -7.90 0.32
C THR A 341 -18.79 -7.64 -1.07
N LYS A 342 -19.95 -6.99 -1.09
CA LYS A 342 -20.58 -6.48 -2.33
C LYS A 342 -20.20 -5.05 -2.67
N SER A 343 -19.45 -4.38 -1.78
CA SER A 343 -18.92 -3.06 -2.04
C SER A 343 -17.83 -3.12 -3.13
N ASP A 344 -17.75 -2.10 -3.97
CA ASP A 344 -16.67 -2.00 -4.94
C ASP A 344 -15.35 -1.68 -4.22
N ILE A 345 -14.54 -2.71 -4.01
CA ILE A 345 -13.26 -2.60 -3.29
C ILE A 345 -12.12 -2.11 -4.17
N LEU A 346 -12.34 -1.90 -5.44
CA LEU A 346 -11.29 -1.41 -6.34
C LEU A 346 -10.93 0.06 -6.05
N HIS A 347 -11.85 0.80 -5.45
CA HIS A 347 -11.66 2.21 -5.13
C HIS A 347 -11.99 2.51 -3.67
N GLY A 348 -11.29 3.50 -3.09
CA GLY A 348 -11.59 3.97 -1.74
C GLY A 348 -11.02 3.08 -0.64
N MET A 349 -11.53 3.25 0.57
CA MET A 349 -11.07 2.51 1.76
C MET A 349 -12.17 1.59 2.26
N HIS A 350 -11.81 0.35 2.55
CA HIS A 350 -12.73 -0.68 3.01
C HIS A 350 -12.22 -1.34 4.28
N PHE A 351 -13.11 -1.42 5.28
CA PHE A 351 -12.88 -2.12 6.54
C PHE A 351 -13.64 -3.43 6.49
N LEU A 352 -12.92 -4.53 6.59
CA LEU A 352 -13.45 -5.87 6.38
C LEU A 352 -13.14 -6.75 7.59
N GLU A 353 -14.17 -7.30 8.20
CA GLU A 353 -14.01 -8.25 9.29
C GLU A 353 -13.81 -9.65 8.73
N CYS A 354 -12.68 -10.26 9.07
CA CYS A 354 -12.29 -11.58 8.59
C CYS A 354 -12.59 -12.67 9.62
N LYS A 355 -12.93 -13.84 9.08
CA LYS A 355 -13.01 -15.11 9.81
C LYS A 355 -11.79 -15.96 9.49
N GLU A 356 -11.31 -16.72 10.46
CA GLU A 356 -10.27 -17.70 10.25
C GLU A 356 -10.77 -18.81 9.33
N LEU A 357 -9.94 -19.22 8.37
CA LEU A 357 -10.27 -20.33 7.48
C LEU A 357 -10.10 -21.66 8.25
N ASP A 358 -11.15 -22.46 8.26
CA ASP A 358 -11.08 -23.82 8.82
C ASP A 358 -10.54 -24.78 7.76
N PHE A 359 -9.34 -25.32 8.02
CA PHE A 359 -8.75 -26.28 7.12
C PHE A 359 -7.68 -27.16 7.81
N PRO A 360 -7.36 -28.36 7.24
CA PRO A 360 -6.66 -29.43 7.97
C PRO A 360 -5.25 -29.07 8.45
N HIS A 361 -4.58 -28.16 7.76
CA HIS A 361 -3.21 -27.79 8.04
C HIS A 361 -3.06 -26.53 8.87
N ASN A 362 -4.02 -26.22 9.73
CA ASN A 362 -3.86 -25.12 10.66
C ASN A 362 -2.77 -25.46 11.70
N TYR A 363 -1.53 -25.59 11.24
CA TYR A 363 -0.36 -25.90 12.05
C TYR A 363 0.03 -24.78 13.01
N SER A 364 -0.63 -23.62 12.94
CA SER A 364 -0.20 -22.41 13.64
C SER A 364 -0.35 -22.52 15.15
N ARG A 365 -1.30 -23.27 15.63
CA ARG A 365 -1.65 -23.24 17.05
C ARG A 365 -0.71 -24.01 17.97
N ALA A 366 0.09 -24.94 17.46
CA ALA A 366 0.82 -25.83 18.36
C ALA A 366 2.33 -25.66 18.39
N LYS A 367 3.03 -25.43 17.30
CA LYS A 367 4.52 -25.49 17.35
C LYS A 367 5.32 -24.69 16.33
N HIS A 368 4.86 -23.82 15.58
CA HIS A 368 5.56 -23.03 14.54
C HIS A 368 4.81 -23.04 13.21
N LYS A 369 3.82 -22.25 13.07
CA LYS A 369 4.16 -21.08 12.37
C LYS A 369 3.66 -20.91 10.98
N GLY A 370 2.43 -21.21 10.81
CA GLY A 370 1.79 -20.42 9.84
C GLY A 370 1.51 -21.10 8.53
N THR A 371 0.46 -20.64 7.98
CA THR A 371 0.06 -20.79 6.58
C THR A 371 0.00 -19.40 6.00
N GLU A 372 0.49 -19.24 4.78
CA GLU A 372 0.53 -17.93 4.11
C GLU A 372 0.27 -18.06 2.61
N ASP A 373 0.07 -16.89 1.97
CA ASP A 373 0.10 -16.70 0.53
C ASP A 373 -1.01 -17.46 -0.22
N PRO A 374 -2.29 -17.23 0.08
CA PRO A 374 -3.37 -17.93 -0.60
C PRO A 374 -3.49 -17.48 -2.07
N ASP A 375 -3.73 -18.44 -2.97
CA ASP A 375 -4.23 -18.19 -4.32
C ASP A 375 -5.35 -19.18 -4.62
N PHE A 376 -6.57 -18.71 -4.89
CA PHE A 376 -7.74 -19.57 -5.05
C PHE A 376 -8.59 -19.16 -6.24
N PHE A 377 -9.29 -20.13 -6.83
CA PHE A 377 -10.20 -19.94 -7.95
C PHE A 377 -11.19 -21.12 -8.04
N TYR A 378 -12.22 -21.00 -8.85
CA TYR A 378 -13.14 -22.08 -9.16
C TYR A 378 -12.70 -22.82 -10.43
N ASP A 379 -12.36 -24.09 -10.27
CA ASP A 379 -12.02 -24.99 -11.38
C ASP A 379 -13.32 -25.58 -11.95
N SER A 380 -13.75 -25.09 -13.10
CA SER A 380 -14.99 -25.52 -13.75
C SER A 380 -14.94 -26.96 -14.27
N GLU A 381 -13.76 -27.48 -14.58
CA GLU A 381 -13.59 -28.87 -15.03
C GLU A 381 -13.76 -29.84 -13.86
N ALA A 382 -13.10 -29.53 -12.75
CA ALA A 382 -13.23 -30.32 -11.51
C ALA A 382 -14.51 -30.02 -10.74
N LYS A 383 -15.20 -28.90 -11.03
CA LYS A 383 -16.34 -28.36 -10.29
C LYS A 383 -16.04 -28.17 -8.81
N LYS A 384 -14.84 -27.67 -8.53
CA LYS A 384 -14.31 -27.46 -7.17
C LYS A 384 -13.62 -26.10 -7.06
N TRP A 385 -13.68 -25.54 -5.89
CA TRP A 385 -12.77 -24.47 -5.51
C TRP A 385 -11.39 -25.06 -5.24
N ARG A 386 -10.38 -24.45 -5.80
CA ARG A 386 -8.97 -24.80 -5.60
C ARG A 386 -8.28 -23.70 -4.80
N LEU A 387 -7.49 -24.09 -3.84
CA LEU A 387 -6.67 -23.20 -3.01
C LEU A 387 -5.24 -23.70 -2.99
N ALA A 388 -4.30 -22.90 -3.52
CA ALA A 388 -2.88 -23.09 -3.26
C ALA A 388 -2.47 -22.19 -2.09
N TYR A 389 -1.60 -22.69 -1.23
CA TYR A 389 -1.05 -21.94 -0.09
C TYR A 389 0.31 -22.54 0.32
N CYS A 390 1.06 -21.77 1.11
CA CYS A 390 2.26 -22.27 1.76
C CYS A 390 2.00 -22.60 3.23
N ALA A 391 2.58 -23.68 3.70
CA ALA A 391 2.61 -24.00 5.11
C ALA A 391 4.01 -24.42 5.59
N MET A 392 4.27 -24.13 6.86
CA MET A 392 5.53 -24.53 7.51
C MET A 392 5.46 -26.01 7.86
N LYS A 393 6.20 -26.85 7.13
CA LYS A 393 6.37 -28.27 7.37
C LYS A 393 7.85 -28.58 7.62
N ASN A 394 8.17 -29.29 8.68
CA ASN A 394 9.55 -29.66 9.05
C ASN A 394 10.53 -28.46 9.04
N LYS A 395 10.12 -27.32 9.58
CA LYS A 395 10.87 -26.05 9.64
C LYS A 395 11.15 -25.41 8.27
N SER A 396 10.44 -25.82 7.23
CA SER A 396 10.57 -25.25 5.89
C SER A 396 9.20 -24.98 5.28
N TRP A 397 9.10 -23.91 4.52
CA TRP A 397 7.89 -23.57 3.79
C TRP A 397 7.69 -24.52 2.61
N THR A 398 6.49 -25.06 2.48
CA THR A 398 6.10 -26.03 1.45
C THR A 398 4.79 -25.61 0.83
N THR A 399 4.67 -25.77 -0.48
CA THR A 399 3.44 -25.47 -1.23
C THR A 399 2.48 -26.65 -1.17
N PHE A 400 1.22 -26.34 -0.91
CA PHE A 400 0.09 -27.30 -0.92
C PHE A 400 -0.97 -26.83 -1.91
N LEU A 401 -1.72 -27.78 -2.46
CA LEU A 401 -2.94 -27.55 -3.21
C LEU A 401 -4.09 -28.29 -2.54
N CYS A 402 -5.20 -27.57 -2.37
CA CYS A 402 -6.42 -28.09 -1.76
C CYS A 402 -7.62 -27.94 -2.68
N GLU A 403 -8.70 -28.66 -2.36
CA GLU A 403 -10.00 -28.51 -3.00
C GLU A 403 -11.14 -28.41 -1.98
N SER A 404 -12.24 -27.79 -2.41
CA SER A 404 -13.48 -27.68 -1.64
C SER A 404 -14.69 -27.51 -2.55
N ASP A 405 -15.88 -27.83 -2.05
CA ASP A 405 -17.14 -27.47 -2.71
C ASP A 405 -17.49 -25.99 -2.54
N ASN A 406 -16.95 -25.35 -1.49
CA ASN A 406 -17.20 -23.95 -1.17
C ASN A 406 -15.91 -23.14 -1.15
N TRP A 407 -15.97 -21.89 -1.60
CA TRP A 407 -14.79 -21.01 -1.65
C TRP A 407 -14.14 -20.75 -0.28
N ASN A 408 -14.91 -20.83 0.79
CA ASN A 408 -14.49 -20.62 2.17
C ASN A 408 -14.31 -21.94 2.96
N GLY A 409 -14.22 -23.08 2.27
CA GLY A 409 -13.97 -24.40 2.85
C GLY A 409 -15.20 -25.16 3.31
N PRO A 410 -15.02 -26.28 4.01
CA PRO A 410 -13.73 -26.86 4.40
C PRO A 410 -12.93 -27.35 3.18
N TYR A 411 -11.62 -27.22 3.25
CA TYR A 411 -10.69 -27.66 2.21
C TYR A 411 -10.00 -28.97 2.56
N GLU A 412 -9.79 -29.81 1.53
CA GLU A 412 -9.01 -31.04 1.62
C GLU A 412 -7.73 -30.93 0.81
N VAL A 413 -6.60 -31.38 1.37
CA VAL A 413 -5.32 -31.37 0.66
C VAL A 413 -5.30 -32.46 -0.40
N ILE A 414 -5.02 -32.08 -1.65
CA ILE A 414 -4.95 -33.02 -2.78
C ILE A 414 -3.51 -33.20 -3.30
N ALA A 415 -2.62 -32.23 -3.08
CA ALA A 415 -1.23 -32.33 -3.50
C ALA A 415 -0.31 -31.51 -2.61
N GLU A 416 0.96 -31.94 -2.57
CA GLU A 416 2.07 -31.29 -1.88
C GLU A 416 3.27 -31.20 -2.83
N SER A 417 3.97 -30.06 -2.82
CA SER A 417 5.16 -29.88 -3.67
C SER A 417 6.35 -30.73 -3.18
N PRO A 418 7.14 -31.31 -4.09
CA PRO A 418 8.34 -32.03 -3.74
C PRO A 418 9.52 -31.12 -3.35
N LYS A 419 9.40 -29.82 -3.60
CA LYS A 419 10.38 -28.80 -3.23
C LYS A 419 9.90 -28.07 -1.97
N ASN A 420 10.83 -27.71 -1.12
CA ASN A 420 10.60 -26.91 0.07
C ASN A 420 11.36 -25.58 0.00
N ASN A 421 11.23 -24.76 1.04
CA ASN A 421 11.79 -23.42 1.12
C ASN A 421 11.24 -22.50 0.02
N ASN A 422 9.93 -22.55 -0.18
CA ASN A 422 9.22 -21.75 -1.17
C ASN A 422 7.99 -21.08 -0.58
N THR A 423 7.72 -19.84 -1.03
CA THR A 423 6.53 -19.05 -0.69
C THR A 423 6.13 -18.22 -1.90
N GLY A 424 5.10 -17.39 -1.76
CA GLY A 424 4.67 -16.56 -2.86
C GLY A 424 4.05 -17.38 -3.98
N LEU A 425 2.74 -17.60 -3.91
CA LEU A 425 2.06 -18.51 -4.82
C LEU A 425 1.30 -17.81 -5.93
N ARG A 426 1.24 -18.51 -7.06
CA ARG A 426 0.36 -18.15 -8.16
C ARG A 426 -0.13 -19.39 -8.89
N ILE A 427 -1.44 -19.49 -9.05
CA ILE A 427 -2.04 -20.40 -10.04
C ILE A 427 -2.26 -19.60 -11.31
N THR A 428 -1.71 -20.02 -12.42
CA THR A 428 -1.79 -19.29 -13.69
C THR A 428 -2.00 -20.21 -14.87
N THR A 429 -2.53 -19.67 -15.95
CA THR A 429 -2.68 -20.39 -17.23
C THR A 429 -1.72 -19.78 -18.25
N VAL A 430 -0.93 -20.63 -18.91
CA VAL A 430 0.00 -20.25 -19.97
C VAL A 430 -0.16 -21.22 -21.13
N GLY A 431 -0.45 -20.69 -22.33
CA GLY A 431 -0.69 -21.52 -23.52
C GLY A 431 -1.83 -22.53 -23.35
N GLY A 432 -2.89 -22.15 -22.64
CA GLY A 432 -4.03 -23.02 -22.34
C GLY A 432 -3.76 -24.06 -21.23
N ARG A 433 -2.54 -24.21 -20.75
CA ARG A 433 -2.18 -25.14 -19.67
C ARG A 433 -2.06 -24.39 -18.34
N ARG A 434 -2.55 -25.01 -17.25
CA ARG A 434 -2.50 -24.45 -15.90
C ARG A 434 -1.28 -24.94 -15.13
N TYR A 435 -0.69 -24.02 -14.36
CA TYR A 435 0.50 -24.25 -13.53
C TYR A 435 0.29 -23.69 -12.13
N VAL A 436 1.01 -24.25 -11.16
CA VAL A 436 1.22 -23.64 -9.85
C VAL A 436 2.68 -23.19 -9.76
N LEU A 437 2.87 -21.93 -9.38
CA LEU A 437 4.19 -21.31 -9.27
C LEU A 437 4.48 -20.94 -7.83
N SER A 438 5.75 -20.99 -7.44
CA SER A 438 6.17 -20.48 -6.13
C SER A 438 7.57 -19.86 -6.17
N GLY A 439 7.82 -18.86 -5.30
CA GLY A 439 9.13 -18.25 -5.13
C GLY A 439 10.03 -19.14 -4.27
N GLY A 440 11.18 -19.53 -4.82
CA GLY A 440 12.20 -20.32 -4.17
C GLY A 440 13.33 -19.48 -3.58
N PRO A 441 14.44 -20.10 -3.18
CA PRO A 441 15.62 -19.41 -2.70
C PRO A 441 16.24 -18.48 -3.76
N GLY A 442 16.75 -17.34 -3.32
CA GLY A 442 17.37 -16.35 -4.19
C GLY A 442 16.36 -15.78 -5.19
N THR A 443 16.73 -15.77 -6.46
CA THR A 443 15.92 -15.29 -7.59
C THR A 443 15.26 -16.42 -8.37
N THR A 444 15.19 -17.62 -7.81
CA THR A 444 14.63 -18.82 -8.44
C THR A 444 13.15 -18.94 -8.18
N TYR A 445 12.41 -19.35 -9.19
CA TYR A 445 10.98 -19.62 -9.11
C TYR A 445 10.70 -21.03 -9.59
N TYR A 446 9.91 -21.79 -8.85
CA TYR A 446 9.53 -23.15 -9.17
C TYR A 446 8.26 -23.20 -10.02
N ILE A 447 8.24 -24.13 -10.96
CA ILE A 447 7.11 -24.46 -11.82
C ILE A 447 6.61 -25.84 -11.45
N TYR A 448 5.33 -25.94 -11.14
CA TYR A 448 4.65 -27.21 -10.86
C TYR A 448 3.47 -27.38 -11.81
N ASP A 449 3.27 -28.64 -12.21
CA ASP A 449 2.08 -29.06 -12.94
C ASP A 449 0.83 -28.93 -12.06
N TYR A 450 -0.26 -28.49 -12.64
CA TYR A 450 -1.56 -28.45 -12.00
C TYR A 450 -2.42 -29.65 -12.47
N PRO A 451 -3.11 -30.37 -11.58
CA PRO A 451 -3.25 -30.14 -10.15
C PRO A 451 -2.28 -30.99 -9.28
N THR A 452 -1.33 -31.66 -9.84
CA THR A 452 -0.53 -32.70 -9.18
C THR A 452 0.61 -32.15 -8.33
N LEU A 453 0.99 -30.89 -8.50
CA LEU A 453 2.21 -30.28 -7.97
C LEU A 453 3.50 -31.02 -8.35
N ARG A 454 3.49 -31.83 -9.41
CA ARG A 454 4.70 -32.43 -9.97
C ARG A 454 5.65 -31.31 -10.41
N TYR A 455 6.89 -31.38 -9.97
CA TYR A 455 7.91 -30.40 -10.34
C TYR A 455 8.25 -30.50 -11.83
N GLU A 456 8.22 -29.37 -12.55
CA GLU A 456 8.50 -29.32 -13.97
C GLU A 456 9.73 -28.49 -14.34
N GLY A 457 10.14 -27.56 -13.47
CA GLY A 457 11.29 -26.73 -13.78
C GLY A 457 11.39 -25.47 -12.94
N THR A 458 12.22 -24.56 -13.39
CA THR A 458 12.43 -23.26 -12.77
C THR A 458 12.62 -22.18 -13.83
N PHE A 459 12.30 -20.96 -13.46
CA PHE A 459 12.77 -19.78 -14.14
C PHE A 459 13.42 -18.83 -13.13
N GLN A 460 14.15 -17.83 -13.61
CA GLN A 460 14.90 -16.92 -12.75
C GLN A 460 14.59 -15.48 -13.07
N GLN A 461 14.57 -14.67 -12.02
CA GLN A 461 14.47 -13.22 -12.15
C GLN A 461 15.83 -12.65 -12.57
N GLN A 462 15.82 -11.97 -13.71
CA GLN A 462 17.00 -11.26 -14.20
C GLN A 462 17.00 -9.82 -13.66
N TYR A 463 18.19 -9.28 -13.44
CA TYR A 463 18.40 -7.88 -13.03
C TYR A 463 17.75 -7.48 -11.69
N ALA A 464 17.51 -8.42 -10.79
CA ALA A 464 17.10 -8.14 -9.43
C ALA A 464 18.31 -7.77 -8.56
N ASN A 465 18.14 -6.81 -7.66
CA ASN A 465 19.17 -6.39 -6.71
C ASN A 465 19.18 -7.23 -5.44
N GLY A 466 19.22 -8.54 -5.59
CA GLY A 466 19.06 -9.45 -4.49
C GLY A 466 17.59 -9.75 -4.25
N GLY A 467 17.27 -10.98 -4.20
CA GLY A 467 15.94 -11.44 -3.96
C GLY A 467 16.00 -12.65 -3.07
N PHE A 468 15.01 -12.79 -2.26
CA PHE A 468 14.76 -14.02 -1.53
C PHE A 468 13.27 -14.23 -1.51
N ARG A 469 12.81 -15.28 -2.21
CA ARG A 469 11.38 -15.59 -2.31
C ARG A 469 10.57 -14.43 -2.87
N GLY A 470 10.92 -13.99 -4.06
CA GLY A 470 10.08 -13.08 -4.84
C GLY A 470 8.78 -13.78 -5.23
N TRP A 471 7.88 -13.04 -5.86
CA TRP A 471 6.55 -13.52 -6.20
C TRP A 471 6.43 -13.82 -7.70
N PRO A 472 5.99 -15.03 -8.10
CA PRO A 472 5.87 -15.42 -9.50
C PRO A 472 4.50 -15.07 -10.09
N THR A 473 4.06 -13.82 -9.95
CA THR A 473 2.74 -13.40 -10.46
C THR A 473 2.78 -13.25 -11.97
N ILE A 474 2.72 -14.37 -12.70
CA ILE A 474 2.56 -14.40 -14.16
C ILE A 474 1.08 -14.33 -14.49
N VAL A 475 0.72 -13.40 -15.38
CA VAL A 475 -0.67 -13.08 -15.73
C VAL A 475 -0.83 -13.12 -17.24
N PRO A 476 -1.77 -13.92 -17.76
CA PRO A 476 -2.17 -13.79 -19.15
C PRO A 476 -2.91 -12.47 -19.37
N VAL A 477 -2.45 -11.68 -20.32
CA VAL A 477 -3.08 -10.40 -20.68
C VAL A 477 -3.40 -10.35 -22.17
N PRO A 478 -4.54 -9.79 -22.58
CA PRO A 478 -4.95 -9.77 -23.96
C PRO A 478 -4.04 -8.85 -24.80
N TYR A 479 -3.79 -9.25 -26.04
CA TYR A 479 -3.10 -8.45 -27.04
C TYR A 479 -3.65 -8.76 -28.44
N GLY A 480 -4.71 -8.06 -28.84
CA GLY A 480 -5.46 -8.39 -30.03
C GLY A 480 -6.03 -9.82 -29.99
N ASN A 481 -5.72 -10.63 -31.00
CA ASN A 481 -6.10 -12.04 -31.05
C ASN A 481 -5.16 -12.96 -30.25
N TYR A 482 -4.15 -12.40 -29.60
CA TYR A 482 -3.13 -13.13 -28.87
C TYR A 482 -3.30 -12.93 -27.37
N GLU A 483 -2.63 -13.78 -26.62
CA GLU A 483 -2.38 -13.64 -25.21
C GLU A 483 -0.89 -13.52 -24.99
N ARG A 484 -0.47 -12.50 -24.24
CA ARG A 484 0.90 -12.31 -23.78
C ARG A 484 0.96 -12.48 -22.26
N TYR A 485 2.15 -12.69 -21.72
CA TYR A 485 2.32 -13.06 -20.32
C TYR A 485 3.12 -11.99 -19.59
N LEU A 486 2.43 -11.25 -18.74
CA LEU A 486 3.03 -10.25 -17.87
C LEU A 486 3.44 -10.90 -16.54
N TRP A 487 4.70 -10.79 -16.17
CA TRP A 487 5.18 -11.22 -14.87
C TRP A 487 5.44 -10.01 -13.98
N ILE A 488 4.78 -9.97 -12.81
CA ILE A 488 4.90 -8.93 -11.79
C ILE A 488 5.58 -9.55 -10.58
N THR A 489 6.67 -8.94 -10.15
CA THR A 489 7.43 -9.40 -8.99
C THR A 489 8.12 -8.23 -8.28
N PHE A 490 8.81 -8.52 -7.19
CA PHE A 490 9.56 -7.53 -6.43
C PHE A 490 10.88 -8.09 -5.95
N ASP A 491 11.82 -7.23 -5.56
CA ASP A 491 12.97 -7.64 -4.78
C ASP A 491 12.79 -7.30 -3.29
N ARG A 492 13.43 -8.09 -2.43
CA ARG A 492 13.52 -7.80 -1.01
C ARG A 492 14.77 -6.98 -0.75
N GLY A 493 14.76 -5.80 -1.27
CA GLY A 493 15.80 -4.81 -1.34
C GLY A 493 16.96 -4.88 -0.38
N ALA A 494 18.08 -5.34 -0.88
CA ALA A 494 19.37 -5.12 -0.27
C ALA A 494 19.69 -3.62 -0.07
N GLN A 495 19.04 -2.74 -0.84
CA GLN A 495 19.30 -1.31 -0.86
C GLN A 495 18.59 -0.50 0.24
N THR A 496 17.57 -1.05 0.88
CA THR A 496 16.74 -0.32 1.86
C THR A 496 16.79 -0.91 3.24
N GLY A 497 17.61 -1.91 3.43
CA GLY A 497 17.72 -2.60 4.70
C GLY A 497 16.40 -3.29 5.09
N ARG A 498 16.03 -3.15 6.36
CA ARG A 498 14.86 -3.83 6.92
C ARG A 498 13.52 -3.14 6.63
N TYR A 499 13.54 -1.95 6.02
CA TYR A 499 12.37 -1.06 6.02
C TYR A 499 11.52 -1.11 4.76
N SER A 500 11.96 -1.74 3.67
CA SER A 500 11.15 -1.87 2.47
C SER A 500 11.48 -3.11 1.66
N TYR A 501 10.48 -3.57 0.91
CA TYR A 501 10.63 -4.65 -0.05
C TYR A 501 11.11 -4.14 -1.41
N GLY A 502 11.76 -3.07 -1.52
CA GLY A 502 12.46 -2.66 -2.71
C GLY A 502 11.60 -2.29 -3.91
N THR A 503 12.05 -2.74 -5.06
CA THR A 503 11.55 -2.35 -6.38
C THR A 503 10.57 -3.40 -6.91
N LEU A 504 9.46 -2.94 -7.48
CA LEU A 504 8.58 -3.75 -8.31
C LEU A 504 9.17 -3.85 -9.71
N TYR A 505 9.08 -5.02 -10.32
CA TYR A 505 9.53 -5.29 -11.68
C TYR A 505 8.38 -5.84 -12.51
N PHE A 506 8.34 -5.38 -13.76
CA PHE A 506 7.40 -5.83 -14.78
C PHE A 506 8.20 -6.45 -15.92
N TYR A 507 7.96 -7.75 -16.17
CA TYR A 507 8.57 -8.50 -17.23
C TYR A 507 7.50 -8.96 -18.21
N LEU A 508 7.88 -9.09 -19.48
CA LEU A 508 7.01 -9.64 -20.50
C LEU A 508 7.64 -10.92 -21.06
N GLY A 509 6.86 -11.97 -21.18
CA GLY A 509 7.29 -13.20 -21.83
C GLY A 509 7.61 -12.97 -23.32
N ASP A 510 8.64 -13.62 -23.83
CA ASP A 510 9.09 -13.53 -25.22
C ASP A 510 8.18 -14.26 -26.21
N LYS A 511 7.18 -14.99 -25.73
CA LYS A 511 6.22 -15.75 -26.52
C LYS A 511 4.79 -15.22 -26.30
N MET A 512 4.00 -15.29 -27.35
CA MET A 512 2.56 -14.99 -27.33
C MET A 512 1.78 -16.21 -27.81
N TRP A 513 0.67 -16.48 -27.17
CA TRP A 513 -0.22 -17.56 -27.55
C TRP A 513 -1.34 -17.04 -28.45
N LEU A 514 -1.53 -17.69 -29.62
CA LEU A 514 -2.66 -17.42 -30.48
C LEU A 514 -3.91 -18.11 -29.91
N LYS A 515 -4.87 -17.32 -29.43
CA LYS A 515 -6.16 -17.86 -29.01
C LYS A 515 -6.95 -18.27 -30.23
N GLU A 516 -7.26 -19.55 -30.32
CA GLU A 516 -8.26 -20.01 -31.28
C GLU A 516 -9.61 -19.37 -30.94
N ARG A 517 -10.30 -18.88 -31.97
CA ARG A 517 -11.61 -18.20 -31.83
C ARG A 517 -12.70 -19.18 -31.51
#